data_a31eb1ca34290743d0382ca91dff9114
#
_entry.id   a31eb1ca34290743d0382ca91dff9114
#
_cell.length_a   1.000
_cell.length_b   1.000
_cell.length_c   1.000
_cell.angle_alpha   90.00
_cell.angle_beta   90.00
_cell.angle_gamma   90.00
#
_symmetry.space_group_name_H-M   'P 1'
#
loop_
_entity.id
_entity.type
_entity.pdbx_description
1 polymer ?
#
loop_
_entity_poly.entity_id
_entity_poly.type
_entity_poly.pdbx_seq_one_letter_code
_entity_poly.pdbx_strand_id
1 'polypeptide(L)'
;LRIEPQEVEKAWRGSLGPQDKLTYFIEDNVLSKTDSFVVLAMDEVDRLLETDFYTDFFGLVRSWHNSAAYDERWEKLNIAMVISTEPYLLIADVNQSPFNVGLKLYLQDFNESQVQDLNQRHGSPITQDKFSEFMKLLGGHPYLTRKALYTLVVESHTWENFLDNAASNQGPFSDHLRRHQWLLREEPKLQESLKQIIRHNRSDDDKSIFRLLRAGLIKGAGNDYTCRCDLYRLYFKDKL
;
A
#
# COMPACT_ATOMS: atom_id res chain seq x y z
N LEU A 1 17.95 21.26 -2.31
CA LEU A 1 17.34 22.33 -3.11
C LEU A 1 16.53 23.23 -2.16
N ARG A 2 16.74 24.54 -2.18
CA ARG A 2 15.93 25.49 -1.43
C ARG A 2 15.07 26.29 -2.40
N ILE A 3 13.76 26.27 -2.23
CA ILE A 3 12.78 27.01 -3.02
C ILE A 3 12.12 28.03 -2.08
N GLU A 4 12.20 29.30 -2.43
CA GLU A 4 11.60 30.35 -1.61
C GLU A 4 10.09 30.48 -1.92
N PRO A 5 9.24 30.77 -0.91
CA PRO A 5 7.78 30.90 -1.11
C PRO A 5 7.39 31.87 -2.23
N GLN A 6 8.16 32.94 -2.42
CA GLN A 6 7.92 33.93 -3.48
C GLN A 6 8.08 33.34 -4.89
N GLU A 7 8.94 32.34 -5.09
CA GLU A 7 9.11 31.66 -6.38
C GLU A 7 7.87 30.84 -6.71
N VAL A 8 7.29 30.18 -5.70
CA VAL A 8 6.02 29.45 -5.85
C VAL A 8 4.90 30.40 -6.20
N GLU A 9 4.71 31.51 -5.45
CA GLU A 9 3.68 32.50 -5.74
C GLU A 9 3.83 33.08 -7.16
N LYS A 10 5.05 33.38 -7.59
CA LYS A 10 5.33 33.91 -8.93
C LYS A 10 4.91 32.92 -10.01
N ALA A 11 5.23 31.65 -9.85
CA ALA A 11 4.91 30.59 -10.83
C ALA A 11 3.37 30.41 -10.98
N TRP A 12 2.61 30.64 -9.90
CA TRP A 12 1.15 30.53 -9.94
C TRP A 12 0.42 31.77 -10.45
N ARG A 13 1.12 32.90 -10.65
CA ARG A 13 0.54 34.09 -11.30
C ARG A 13 0.46 33.90 -12.81
N GLY A 14 -0.47 34.59 -13.46
CA GLY A 14 -0.62 34.59 -14.94
C GLY A 14 -1.75 33.67 -15.42
N SER A 15 -1.92 33.64 -16.75
CA SER A 15 -3.08 33.07 -17.45
C SER A 15 -2.91 31.60 -17.87
N LEU A 16 -1.75 30.99 -17.64
CA LEU A 16 -1.50 29.57 -17.96
C LEU A 16 -2.37 28.64 -17.13
N GLY A 17 -2.68 27.47 -17.66
CA GLY A 17 -3.38 26.41 -16.94
C GLY A 17 -2.55 25.84 -15.79
N PRO A 18 -3.20 25.15 -14.82
CA PRO A 18 -2.50 24.56 -13.65
C PRO A 18 -1.38 23.59 -14.06
N GLN A 19 -1.60 22.79 -15.08
CA GLN A 19 -0.64 21.80 -15.58
C GLN A 19 0.62 22.47 -16.11
N ASP A 20 0.46 23.50 -16.95
CA ASP A 20 1.59 24.26 -17.50
C ASP A 20 2.37 24.98 -16.41
N LYS A 21 1.65 25.63 -15.47
CA LYS A 21 2.27 26.28 -14.31
C LYS A 21 3.13 25.33 -13.50
N LEU A 22 2.62 24.13 -13.23
CA LEU A 22 3.35 23.12 -12.48
C LEU A 22 4.55 22.59 -13.25
N THR A 23 4.39 22.37 -14.57
CA THR A 23 5.49 21.93 -15.46
C THR A 23 6.61 22.96 -15.48
N TYR A 24 6.31 24.22 -15.80
CA TYR A 24 7.32 25.30 -15.81
C TYR A 24 7.95 25.52 -14.43
N PHE A 25 7.18 25.37 -13.36
CA PHE A 25 7.73 25.48 -12.01
C PHE A 25 8.78 24.38 -11.75
N ILE A 26 8.50 23.13 -12.12
CA ILE A 26 9.43 22.02 -11.97
C ILE A 26 10.66 22.25 -12.85
N GLU A 27 10.49 22.64 -14.10
CA GLU A 27 11.60 22.92 -15.01
C GLU A 27 12.53 24.01 -14.47
N ASP A 28 11.98 25.18 -14.14
CA ASP A 28 12.77 26.38 -13.84
C ASP A 28 13.28 26.42 -12.39
N ASN A 29 12.49 25.90 -11.45
CA ASN A 29 12.79 26.04 -10.02
C ASN A 29 13.31 24.76 -9.37
N VAL A 30 13.20 23.62 -10.05
CA VAL A 30 13.68 22.35 -9.54
C VAL A 30 14.80 21.81 -10.45
N LEU A 31 14.46 21.43 -11.68
CA LEU A 31 15.39 20.71 -12.56
C LEU A 31 16.56 21.58 -13.08
N SER A 32 16.31 22.86 -13.35
CA SER A 32 17.35 23.77 -13.79
C SER A 32 18.30 24.24 -12.66
N LYS A 33 17.92 24.03 -11.38
CA LYS A 33 18.72 24.45 -10.23
C LYS A 33 19.58 23.34 -9.62
N THR A 34 19.58 22.14 -10.20
CA THR A 34 20.37 21.02 -9.71
C THR A 34 20.91 20.16 -10.85
N ASP A 35 22.13 19.65 -10.66
CA ASP A 35 22.70 18.62 -11.54
C ASP A 35 22.48 17.20 -10.98
N SER A 36 21.91 17.09 -9.79
CA SER A 36 21.59 15.81 -9.17
C SER A 36 20.23 15.28 -9.60
N PHE A 37 20.06 13.97 -9.49
CA PHE A 37 18.74 13.35 -9.64
C PHE A 37 17.76 13.87 -8.59
N VAL A 38 16.53 14.10 -9.03
CA VAL A 38 15.40 14.52 -8.20
C VAL A 38 14.40 13.37 -8.15
N VAL A 39 13.93 13.02 -6.96
CA VAL A 39 12.87 12.02 -6.77
C VAL A 39 11.61 12.72 -6.28
N LEU A 40 10.55 12.69 -7.09
CA LEU A 40 9.21 13.06 -6.66
C LEU A 40 8.50 11.79 -6.15
N ALA A 41 8.42 11.64 -4.84
CA ALA A 41 7.75 10.52 -4.20
C ALA A 41 6.34 10.91 -3.74
N MET A 42 5.35 10.12 -4.14
CA MET A 42 3.94 10.33 -3.81
C MET A 42 3.36 9.04 -3.23
N ASP A 43 2.79 9.13 -2.04
CA ASP A 43 2.11 8.02 -1.37
C ASP A 43 0.59 8.19 -1.47
N GLU A 44 -0.14 7.06 -1.39
CA GLU A 44 -1.62 7.02 -1.48
C GLU A 44 -2.17 7.72 -2.75
N VAL A 45 -1.48 7.58 -3.89
CA VAL A 45 -1.84 8.28 -5.14
C VAL A 45 -3.22 7.85 -5.66
N ASP A 46 -3.68 6.68 -5.27
CA ASP A 46 -5.03 6.18 -5.56
C ASP A 46 -6.15 7.02 -4.91
N ARG A 47 -5.87 7.85 -3.90
CA ARG A 47 -6.84 8.83 -3.37
C ARG A 47 -7.22 9.92 -4.36
N LEU A 48 -6.40 10.15 -5.37
CA LEU A 48 -6.74 11.09 -6.45
C LEU A 48 -7.99 10.66 -7.25
N LEU A 49 -8.36 9.37 -7.23
CA LEU A 49 -9.62 8.89 -7.86
C LEU A 49 -10.88 9.58 -7.33
N GLU A 50 -10.82 10.15 -6.13
CA GLU A 50 -11.91 10.88 -5.52
C GLU A 50 -12.01 12.33 -6.02
N THR A 51 -11.08 12.76 -6.91
CA THR A 51 -11.02 14.12 -7.46
C THR A 51 -11.47 14.14 -8.93
N ASP A 52 -11.91 15.29 -9.41
CA ASP A 52 -12.29 15.52 -10.81
C ASP A 52 -11.10 15.74 -11.76
N PHE A 53 -9.90 15.98 -11.22
CA PHE A 53 -8.68 16.24 -11.99
C PHE A 53 -7.71 15.04 -12.08
N TYR A 54 -8.06 13.87 -11.57
CA TYR A 54 -7.15 12.71 -11.50
C TYR A 54 -6.61 12.30 -12.89
N THR A 55 -7.45 12.33 -13.92
CA THR A 55 -7.05 12.00 -15.29
C THR A 55 -6.00 12.99 -15.82
N ASP A 56 -6.24 14.28 -15.59
CA ASP A 56 -5.35 15.36 -15.99
C ASP A 56 -4.00 15.27 -15.27
N PHE A 57 -4.02 14.94 -13.99
CA PHE A 57 -2.80 14.76 -13.21
C PHE A 57 -1.96 13.58 -13.72
N PHE A 58 -2.58 12.43 -13.97
CA PHE A 58 -1.85 11.27 -14.47
C PHE A 58 -1.36 11.49 -15.91
N GLY A 59 -2.12 12.19 -16.74
CA GLY A 59 -1.69 12.63 -18.06
C GLY A 59 -0.46 13.53 -17.99
N LEU A 60 -0.44 14.46 -17.03
CA LEU A 60 0.70 15.34 -16.78
C LEU A 60 1.95 14.57 -16.35
N VAL A 61 1.82 13.65 -15.38
CA VAL A 61 2.93 12.78 -14.95
C VAL A 61 3.49 11.97 -16.12
N ARG A 62 2.62 11.46 -16.99
CA ARG A 62 3.02 10.77 -18.22
C ARG A 62 3.78 11.69 -19.18
N SER A 63 3.32 12.93 -19.34
CA SER A 63 3.99 13.91 -20.22
C SER A 63 5.41 14.22 -19.73
N TRP A 64 5.61 14.37 -18.44
CA TRP A 64 6.94 14.57 -17.85
C TRP A 64 7.90 13.41 -18.12
N HIS A 65 7.41 12.19 -18.00
CA HIS A 65 8.20 11.01 -18.36
C HIS A 65 8.61 11.02 -19.84
N ASN A 66 7.69 11.40 -20.74
CA ASN A 66 7.97 11.47 -22.16
C ASN A 66 8.91 12.64 -22.52
N SER A 67 8.89 13.72 -21.73
CA SER A 67 9.75 14.89 -21.95
C SER A 67 11.25 14.56 -21.84
N ALA A 68 11.61 13.55 -21.08
CA ALA A 68 13.00 13.05 -20.99
C ALA A 68 13.59 12.63 -22.36
N ALA A 69 12.75 12.27 -23.34
CA ALA A 69 13.21 11.92 -24.68
C ALA A 69 13.66 13.15 -25.52
N TYR A 70 13.32 14.37 -25.10
CA TYR A 70 13.53 15.59 -25.88
C TYR A 70 14.28 16.68 -25.12
N ASP A 71 14.35 16.58 -23.79
CA ASP A 71 14.97 17.58 -22.89
C ASP A 71 15.69 16.88 -21.74
N GLU A 72 17.03 16.98 -21.75
CA GLU A 72 17.93 16.35 -20.77
C GLU A 72 17.63 16.76 -19.31
N ARG A 73 16.97 17.90 -19.08
CA ARG A 73 16.59 18.30 -17.72
C ARG A 73 15.62 17.29 -17.10
N TRP A 74 14.70 16.74 -17.88
CA TRP A 74 13.72 15.77 -17.44
C TRP A 74 14.28 14.36 -17.16
N GLU A 75 15.47 14.04 -17.69
CA GLU A 75 16.18 12.80 -17.35
C GLU A 75 16.55 12.73 -15.86
N LYS A 76 16.68 13.91 -15.23
CA LYS A 76 16.99 13.99 -13.79
C LYS A 76 15.78 13.67 -12.91
N LEU A 77 14.53 13.74 -13.42
CA LEU A 77 13.31 13.51 -12.65
C LEU A 77 12.95 12.03 -12.59
N ASN A 78 12.97 11.47 -11.40
CA ASN A 78 12.46 10.16 -11.10
C ASN A 78 11.16 10.30 -10.33
N ILE A 79 10.13 9.57 -10.72
CA ILE A 79 8.80 9.63 -10.08
C ILE A 79 8.52 8.28 -9.42
N ALA A 80 8.30 8.28 -8.11
CA ALA A 80 7.90 7.13 -7.34
C ALA A 80 6.47 7.30 -6.85
N MET A 81 5.57 6.41 -7.28
CA MET A 81 4.16 6.42 -6.88
C MET A 81 3.83 5.16 -6.10
N VAL A 82 3.26 5.33 -4.92
CA VAL A 82 2.76 4.22 -4.09
C VAL A 82 1.25 4.21 -4.16
N ILE A 83 0.69 3.06 -4.53
CA ILE A 83 -0.74 2.83 -4.68
C ILE A 83 -1.16 1.56 -3.94
N SER A 84 -2.35 1.55 -3.40
CA SER A 84 -2.98 0.39 -2.75
C SER A 84 -4.06 -0.26 -3.61
N THR A 85 -4.16 0.15 -4.88
CA THR A 85 -5.15 -0.34 -5.84
C THR A 85 -4.50 -0.83 -7.14
N GLU A 86 -5.29 -1.45 -8.02
CA GLU A 86 -4.80 -1.85 -9.33
C GLU A 86 -4.68 -0.66 -10.27
N PRO A 87 -3.55 -0.49 -10.99
CA PRO A 87 -3.31 0.66 -11.86
C PRO A 87 -4.38 0.91 -12.92
N TYR A 88 -5.00 -0.15 -13.47
CA TYR A 88 -6.05 -0.03 -14.50
C TYR A 88 -7.36 0.57 -13.97
N LEU A 89 -7.56 0.61 -12.66
CA LEU A 89 -8.72 1.28 -12.05
C LEU A 89 -8.50 2.77 -11.88
N LEU A 90 -7.24 3.21 -11.94
CA LEU A 90 -6.87 4.61 -11.83
C LEU A 90 -7.08 5.38 -13.13
N ILE A 91 -6.95 4.71 -14.28
CA ILE A 91 -7.03 5.37 -15.58
C ILE A 91 -7.72 4.45 -16.59
N ALA A 92 -8.84 4.91 -17.14
CA ALA A 92 -9.61 4.19 -18.14
C ALA A 92 -8.86 4.11 -19.50
N ASP A 93 -8.14 5.17 -19.87
CA ASP A 93 -7.32 5.21 -21.08
C ASP A 93 -5.89 4.76 -20.78
N VAL A 94 -5.58 3.53 -21.19
CA VAL A 94 -4.26 2.91 -21.06
C VAL A 94 -3.14 3.77 -21.67
N ASN A 95 -3.42 4.53 -22.73
CA ASN A 95 -2.41 5.36 -23.39
C ASN A 95 -2.05 6.62 -22.60
N GLN A 96 -2.89 7.06 -21.68
CA GLN A 96 -2.63 8.20 -20.80
C GLN A 96 -2.06 7.77 -19.45
N SER A 97 -1.98 6.45 -19.20
CA SER A 97 -1.53 5.93 -17.92
C SER A 97 -0.02 6.00 -17.73
N PRO A 98 0.51 6.64 -16.67
CA PRO A 98 1.93 6.61 -16.33
C PRO A 98 2.38 5.22 -15.86
N PHE A 99 1.44 4.37 -15.43
CA PHE A 99 1.72 3.04 -14.91
C PHE A 99 2.14 2.02 -15.97
N ASN A 100 2.04 2.38 -17.27
CA ASN A 100 2.46 1.50 -18.37
C ASN A 100 3.91 1.70 -18.80
N VAL A 101 4.55 2.79 -18.36
CA VAL A 101 5.92 3.16 -18.79
C VAL A 101 6.94 3.00 -17.67
N GLY A 102 6.49 2.96 -16.43
CA GLY A 102 7.35 2.81 -15.26
C GLY A 102 7.63 1.36 -14.87
N LEU A 103 8.61 1.18 -13.99
CA LEU A 103 8.88 -0.08 -13.33
C LEU A 103 7.81 -0.36 -12.28
N LYS A 104 7.15 -1.52 -12.38
CA LYS A 104 6.16 -1.98 -11.40
C LYS A 104 6.84 -2.81 -10.33
N LEU A 105 6.76 -2.34 -9.08
CA LEU A 105 7.27 -3.05 -7.91
C LEU A 105 6.09 -3.51 -7.05
N TYR A 106 5.92 -4.82 -6.94
CA TYR A 106 4.90 -5.41 -6.07
C TYR A 106 5.52 -5.77 -4.73
N LEU A 107 5.06 -5.11 -3.66
CA LEU A 107 5.50 -5.43 -2.32
C LEU A 107 4.86 -6.74 -1.87
N GLN A 108 5.71 -7.67 -1.44
CA GLN A 108 5.32 -8.99 -0.95
C GLN A 108 5.32 -9.02 0.58
N ASP A 109 4.65 -10.02 1.15
CA ASP A 109 4.83 -10.35 2.55
C ASP A 109 6.29 -10.73 2.84
N PHE A 110 6.76 -10.46 4.04
CA PHE A 110 8.09 -10.87 4.47
C PHE A 110 8.22 -12.38 4.46
N ASN A 111 9.30 -12.89 3.90
CA ASN A 111 9.69 -14.28 4.06
C ASN A 111 10.28 -14.54 5.46
N GLU A 112 10.50 -15.81 5.79
CA GLU A 112 11.05 -16.21 7.10
C GLU A 112 12.38 -15.51 7.44
N SER A 113 13.29 -15.41 6.48
CA SER A 113 14.59 -14.76 6.67
C SER A 113 14.44 -13.27 7.00
N GLN A 114 13.54 -12.57 6.33
CA GLN A 114 13.25 -11.16 6.58
C GLN A 114 12.60 -10.95 7.96
N VAL A 115 11.66 -11.83 8.34
CA VAL A 115 11.04 -11.78 9.67
C VAL A 115 12.08 -12.09 10.75
N GLN A 116 12.99 -13.03 10.49
CA GLN A 116 14.06 -13.38 11.44
C GLN A 116 15.06 -12.23 11.63
N ASP A 117 15.48 -11.55 10.54
CA ASP A 117 16.31 -10.34 10.63
C ASP A 117 15.59 -9.25 11.42
N LEU A 118 14.31 -9.01 11.14
CA LEU A 118 13.52 -8.03 11.87
C LEU A 118 13.38 -8.38 13.36
N ASN A 119 13.18 -9.65 13.70
CA ASN A 119 13.14 -10.15 15.07
C ASN A 119 14.49 -9.89 15.80
N GLN A 120 15.62 -10.17 15.15
CA GLN A 120 16.94 -9.89 15.69
C GLN A 120 17.15 -8.41 15.98
N ARG A 121 16.75 -7.54 15.08
CA ARG A 121 16.82 -6.06 15.27
C ARG A 121 15.96 -5.56 16.44
N HIS A 122 14.97 -6.33 16.86
CA HIS A 122 14.12 -6.05 18.03
C HIS A 122 14.61 -6.74 19.32
N GLY A 123 15.83 -7.33 19.32
CA GLY A 123 16.38 -8.04 20.47
C GLY A 123 15.87 -9.48 20.61
N SER A 124 15.38 -10.07 19.52
CA SER A 124 14.90 -11.47 19.45
C SER A 124 13.79 -11.83 20.45
N PRO A 125 12.70 -11.05 20.53
CA PRO A 125 11.58 -11.36 21.43
C PRO A 125 10.88 -12.68 21.06
N ILE A 126 11.00 -13.15 19.83
CA ILE A 126 10.49 -14.44 19.37
C ILE A 126 11.63 -15.43 19.34
N THR A 127 11.53 -16.46 20.19
CA THR A 127 12.48 -17.57 20.25
C THR A 127 12.26 -18.55 19.08
N GLN A 128 13.26 -19.38 18.80
CA GLN A 128 13.23 -20.28 17.62
C GLN A 128 12.06 -21.28 17.67
N ASP A 129 11.69 -21.76 18.86
CA ASP A 129 10.56 -22.67 19.07
C ASP A 129 9.19 -22.03 18.78
N LYS A 130 9.08 -20.71 18.97
CA LYS A 130 7.84 -19.92 18.73
C LYS A 130 7.76 -19.33 17.32
N PHE A 131 8.87 -19.36 16.57
CA PHE A 131 8.97 -18.66 15.29
C PHE A 131 7.98 -19.19 14.23
N SER A 132 7.80 -20.50 14.15
CA SER A 132 6.84 -21.10 13.21
C SER A 132 5.40 -20.70 13.51
N GLU A 133 5.01 -20.64 14.78
CA GLU A 133 3.69 -20.20 15.21
C GLU A 133 3.48 -18.69 14.91
N PHE A 134 4.51 -17.88 15.14
CA PHE A 134 4.50 -16.46 14.80
C PHE A 134 4.30 -16.23 13.30
N MET A 135 5.05 -16.96 12.46
CA MET A 135 4.90 -16.91 11.00
C MET A 135 3.51 -17.35 10.55
N LYS A 136 2.97 -18.41 11.12
CA LYS A 136 1.63 -18.88 10.80
C LYS A 136 0.56 -17.88 11.21
N LEU A 137 0.68 -17.27 12.40
CA LEU A 137 -0.26 -16.28 12.89
C LEU A 137 -0.33 -15.04 11.98
N LEU A 138 0.82 -14.50 11.57
CA LEU A 138 0.92 -13.21 10.90
C LEU A 138 1.21 -13.29 9.39
N GLY A 139 1.64 -14.47 8.88
CA GLY A 139 1.88 -14.71 7.46
C GLY A 139 2.99 -13.85 6.85
N GLY A 140 3.89 -13.29 7.67
CA GLY A 140 4.90 -12.34 7.19
C GLY A 140 4.34 -10.95 6.83
N HIS A 141 3.08 -10.66 7.14
CA HIS A 141 2.48 -9.36 6.85
C HIS A 141 3.29 -8.21 7.48
N PRO A 142 3.87 -7.27 6.70
CA PRO A 142 4.85 -6.30 7.21
C PRO A 142 4.36 -5.50 8.42
N TYR A 143 3.17 -4.91 8.32
CA TYR A 143 2.57 -4.13 9.42
C TYR A 143 2.33 -4.99 10.67
N LEU A 144 1.70 -6.16 10.51
CA LEU A 144 1.35 -7.04 11.64
C LEU A 144 2.62 -7.58 12.32
N THR A 145 3.62 -7.99 11.55
CA THR A 145 4.92 -8.44 12.05
C THR A 145 5.60 -7.35 12.87
N ARG A 146 5.70 -6.13 12.32
CA ARG A 146 6.32 -5.00 13.01
C ARG A 146 5.56 -4.63 14.29
N LYS A 147 4.23 -4.58 14.23
CA LYS A 147 3.38 -4.26 15.39
C LYS A 147 3.49 -5.33 16.49
N ALA A 148 3.54 -6.60 16.12
CA ALA A 148 3.71 -7.71 17.07
C ALA A 148 5.04 -7.60 17.84
N LEU A 149 6.15 -7.41 17.12
CA LEU A 149 7.46 -7.26 17.73
C LEU A 149 7.54 -6.03 18.64
N TYR A 150 6.91 -4.93 18.22
CA TYR A 150 6.80 -3.73 19.05
C TYR A 150 6.04 -4.01 20.36
N THR A 151 4.90 -4.65 20.27
CA THR A 151 4.07 -5.00 21.43
C THR A 151 4.83 -5.90 22.42
N LEU A 152 5.53 -6.90 21.92
CA LEU A 152 6.30 -7.82 22.76
C LEU A 152 7.48 -7.13 23.47
N VAL A 153 8.14 -6.18 22.81
CA VAL A 153 9.33 -5.51 23.37
C VAL A 153 8.98 -4.30 24.22
N VAL A 154 8.15 -3.39 23.69
CA VAL A 154 7.88 -2.10 24.30
C VAL A 154 6.75 -2.17 25.32
N GLU A 155 5.71 -2.93 25.01
CA GLU A 155 4.57 -3.12 25.91
C GLU A 155 4.80 -4.29 26.89
N SER A 156 5.95 -4.98 26.80
CA SER A 156 6.41 -6.04 27.69
C SER A 156 5.41 -7.20 27.86
N HIS A 157 4.71 -7.55 26.78
CA HIS A 157 3.79 -8.68 26.79
C HIS A 157 4.54 -10.02 26.75
N THR A 158 4.08 -11.00 27.50
CA THR A 158 4.53 -12.39 27.32
C THR A 158 3.96 -12.95 26.02
N TRP A 159 4.62 -13.97 25.46
CA TRP A 159 4.14 -14.63 24.24
C TRP A 159 2.73 -15.20 24.39
N GLU A 160 2.44 -15.83 25.49
CA GLU A 160 1.13 -16.42 25.80
C GLU A 160 0.05 -15.35 25.88
N ASN A 161 0.30 -14.27 26.61
CA ASN A 161 -0.63 -13.15 26.69
C ASN A 161 -0.86 -12.49 25.34
N PHE A 162 0.20 -12.35 24.52
CA PHE A 162 0.10 -11.82 23.17
C PHE A 162 -0.78 -12.70 22.28
N LEU A 163 -0.58 -14.04 22.29
CA LEU A 163 -1.38 -14.99 21.49
C LEU A 163 -2.86 -14.96 21.87
N ASP A 164 -3.16 -15.04 23.17
CA ASP A 164 -4.53 -15.06 23.70
C ASP A 164 -5.32 -13.80 23.30
N ASN A 165 -4.61 -12.68 23.16
CA ASN A 165 -5.22 -11.39 22.84
C ASN A 165 -5.06 -10.96 21.38
N ALA A 166 -4.27 -11.64 20.58
CA ALA A 166 -3.95 -11.21 19.21
C ALA A 166 -5.21 -10.95 18.35
N ALA A 167 -6.19 -11.83 18.40
CA ALA A 167 -7.46 -11.70 17.66
C ALA A 167 -8.58 -11.05 18.47
N SER A 168 -8.30 -10.46 19.64
CA SER A 168 -9.32 -9.84 20.48
C SER A 168 -9.65 -8.41 20.04
N ASN A 169 -10.81 -7.90 20.50
CA ASN A 169 -11.21 -6.51 20.22
C ASN A 169 -10.38 -5.46 21.00
N GLN A 170 -9.60 -5.90 21.97
CA GLN A 170 -8.74 -5.06 22.82
C GLN A 170 -7.25 -5.42 22.62
N GLY A 171 -6.96 -6.35 21.73
CA GLY A 171 -5.61 -6.81 21.45
C GLY A 171 -4.80 -5.84 20.59
N PRO A 172 -3.53 -6.16 20.35
CA PRO A 172 -2.59 -5.27 19.66
C PRO A 172 -2.99 -4.95 18.23
N PHE A 173 -3.81 -5.77 17.61
CA PHE A 173 -4.28 -5.59 16.22
C PHE A 173 -5.72 -5.06 16.11
N SER A 174 -6.34 -4.70 17.22
CA SER A 174 -7.76 -4.35 17.27
C SER A 174 -8.18 -3.26 16.29
N ASP A 175 -7.39 -2.20 16.14
CA ASP A 175 -7.72 -1.09 15.21
C ASP A 175 -7.65 -1.55 13.75
N HIS A 176 -6.64 -2.32 13.40
CA HIS A 176 -6.48 -2.89 12.08
C HIS A 176 -7.62 -3.86 11.72
N LEU A 177 -7.94 -4.76 12.65
CA LEU A 177 -9.01 -5.75 12.47
C LEU A 177 -10.40 -5.09 12.39
N ARG A 178 -10.66 -4.06 13.21
CA ARG A 178 -11.91 -3.29 13.17
C ARG A 178 -12.09 -2.52 11.85
N ARG A 179 -11.00 -1.98 11.29
CA ARG A 179 -11.05 -1.32 9.97
C ARG A 179 -11.54 -2.28 8.88
N HIS A 180 -11.01 -3.50 8.85
CA HIS A 180 -11.47 -4.52 7.91
C HIS A 180 -12.90 -5.00 8.21
N GLN A 181 -13.26 -5.13 9.47
CA GLN A 181 -14.63 -5.48 9.87
C GLN A 181 -15.64 -4.43 9.42
N TRP A 182 -15.28 -3.15 9.53
CA TRP A 182 -16.13 -2.07 9.05
C TRP A 182 -16.36 -2.15 7.54
N LEU A 183 -15.29 -2.34 6.74
CA LEU A 183 -15.39 -2.55 5.29
C LEU A 183 -16.33 -3.72 4.93
N LEU A 184 -16.24 -4.82 5.65
CA LEU A 184 -17.07 -5.99 5.41
C LEU A 184 -18.55 -5.76 5.75
N ARG A 185 -18.84 -4.98 6.80
CA ARG A 185 -20.22 -4.66 7.21
C ARG A 185 -20.99 -3.83 6.19
N GLU A 186 -20.30 -2.93 5.52
CA GLU A 186 -20.87 -2.09 4.46
C GLU A 186 -21.23 -2.91 3.20
N GLU A 187 -20.70 -4.14 3.07
CA GLU A 187 -20.81 -4.94 1.87
C GLU A 187 -21.14 -6.42 2.13
N PRO A 188 -22.43 -6.77 2.23
CA PRO A 188 -22.86 -8.13 2.58
C PRO A 188 -22.32 -9.23 1.65
N LYS A 189 -22.16 -8.96 0.35
CA LYS A 189 -21.59 -9.93 -0.60
C LYS A 189 -20.10 -10.21 -0.32
N LEU A 190 -19.37 -9.17 0.04
CA LEU A 190 -17.95 -9.30 0.40
C LEU A 190 -17.78 -10.11 1.69
N GLN A 191 -18.66 -9.87 2.66
CA GLN A 191 -18.73 -10.62 3.90
C GLN A 191 -19.02 -12.11 3.66
N GLU A 192 -20.03 -12.43 2.83
CA GLU A 192 -20.40 -13.81 2.51
C GLU A 192 -19.27 -14.54 1.76
N SER A 193 -18.63 -13.89 0.80
CA SER A 193 -17.46 -14.45 0.09
C SER A 193 -16.30 -14.76 1.04
N LEU A 194 -15.99 -13.87 2.00
CA LEU A 194 -14.94 -14.14 2.99
C LEU A 194 -15.32 -15.33 3.87
N LYS A 195 -16.58 -15.44 4.28
CA LYS A 195 -17.10 -16.57 5.05
C LYS A 195 -16.97 -17.91 4.31
N GLN A 196 -17.28 -17.94 3.02
CA GLN A 196 -17.09 -19.12 2.18
C GLN A 196 -15.60 -19.49 2.07
N ILE A 197 -14.72 -18.52 1.89
CA ILE A 197 -13.28 -18.76 1.83
C ILE A 197 -12.75 -19.29 3.16
N ILE A 198 -13.18 -18.77 4.30
CA ILE A 198 -12.78 -19.26 5.62
C ILE A 198 -13.19 -20.73 5.81
N ARG A 199 -14.34 -21.15 5.29
CA ARG A 199 -14.91 -22.49 5.49
C ARG A 199 -14.48 -23.50 4.43
N HIS A 200 -14.34 -23.06 3.19
CA HIS A 200 -14.25 -23.93 2.02
C HIS A 200 -13.08 -23.62 1.09
N ASN A 201 -12.25 -22.63 1.41
CA ASN A 201 -11.13 -22.13 0.58
C ASN A 201 -11.55 -21.66 -0.82
N ARG A 202 -12.80 -21.32 -1.01
CA ARG A 202 -13.33 -20.86 -2.30
C ARG A 202 -14.53 -19.94 -2.12
N SER A 203 -14.81 -19.15 -3.14
CA SER A 203 -16.04 -18.39 -3.34
C SER A 203 -16.35 -18.35 -4.83
N ASP A 204 -17.62 -18.21 -5.19
CA ASP A 204 -18.06 -18.15 -6.58
C ASP A 204 -18.29 -16.70 -7.07
N ASP A 205 -18.02 -15.69 -6.22
CA ASP A 205 -18.15 -14.27 -6.57
C ASP A 205 -16.78 -13.67 -6.88
N ASP A 206 -16.38 -13.72 -8.14
CA ASP A 206 -15.11 -13.18 -8.64
C ASP A 206 -14.89 -11.71 -8.27
N LYS A 207 -15.94 -10.90 -8.26
CA LYS A 207 -15.85 -9.49 -7.89
C LYS A 207 -15.48 -9.31 -6.42
N SER A 208 -16.08 -10.10 -5.54
CA SER A 208 -15.76 -10.09 -4.12
C SER A 208 -14.38 -10.68 -3.85
N ILE A 209 -14.00 -11.77 -4.53
CA ILE A 209 -12.64 -12.34 -4.47
C ILE A 209 -11.61 -11.28 -4.80
N PHE A 210 -11.76 -10.60 -5.93
CA PHE A 210 -10.84 -9.54 -6.34
C PHE A 210 -10.71 -8.43 -5.29
N ARG A 211 -11.83 -8.01 -4.71
CA ARG A 211 -11.84 -6.99 -3.66
C ARG A 211 -11.21 -7.45 -2.35
N LEU A 212 -11.41 -8.72 -1.96
CA LEU A 212 -10.78 -9.31 -0.78
C LEU A 212 -9.26 -9.46 -0.95
N LEU A 213 -8.80 -9.85 -2.16
CA LEU A 213 -7.38 -9.86 -2.52
C LEU A 213 -6.76 -8.46 -2.39
N ARG A 214 -7.43 -7.45 -2.93
CA ARG A 214 -6.99 -6.04 -2.85
C ARG A 214 -6.98 -5.49 -1.43
N ALA A 215 -7.98 -5.84 -0.63
CA ALA A 215 -8.02 -5.50 0.78
C ALA A 215 -6.93 -6.22 1.60
N GLY A 216 -6.19 -7.16 0.97
CA GLY A 216 -5.17 -7.95 1.63
C GLY A 216 -5.71 -8.90 2.68
N LEU A 217 -6.99 -9.28 2.62
CA LEU A 217 -7.62 -10.19 3.55
C LEU A 217 -7.42 -11.66 3.19
N ILE A 218 -7.30 -11.94 1.91
CA ILE A 218 -7.09 -13.28 1.37
C ILE A 218 -5.87 -13.34 0.46
N LYS A 219 -5.40 -14.55 0.20
CA LYS A 219 -4.38 -14.89 -0.78
C LYS A 219 -4.78 -16.17 -1.53
N GLY A 220 -4.21 -16.39 -2.71
CA GLY A 220 -4.49 -17.55 -3.54
C GLY A 220 -4.72 -17.17 -4.99
N ALA A 221 -5.01 -18.16 -5.83
CA ALA A 221 -5.31 -17.99 -7.25
C ALA A 221 -6.22 -19.14 -7.75
N GLY A 222 -6.86 -18.92 -8.90
CA GLY A 222 -7.78 -19.91 -9.47
C GLY A 222 -8.99 -20.14 -8.58
N ASN A 223 -9.15 -21.34 -8.05
CA ASN A 223 -10.27 -21.70 -7.19
C ASN A 223 -9.84 -22.03 -5.75
N ASP A 224 -8.61 -21.70 -5.36
CA ASP A 224 -8.09 -21.99 -4.02
C ASP A 224 -7.63 -20.69 -3.36
N TYR A 225 -8.45 -20.21 -2.42
CA TYR A 225 -8.21 -18.98 -1.67
C TYR A 225 -8.21 -19.26 -0.18
N THR A 226 -7.31 -18.63 0.53
CA THR A 226 -7.21 -18.71 2.00
C THR A 226 -7.12 -17.32 2.60
N CYS A 227 -7.41 -17.18 3.89
CA CYS A 227 -7.03 -15.95 4.60
C CYS A 227 -5.53 -15.70 4.46
N ARG A 228 -5.14 -14.44 4.28
CA ARG A 228 -3.72 -14.06 4.13
C ARG A 228 -2.87 -14.53 5.31
N CYS A 229 -3.45 -14.59 6.51
CA CYS A 229 -2.81 -15.09 7.72
C CYS A 229 -3.84 -15.67 8.70
N ASP A 230 -3.37 -16.44 9.69
CA ASP A 230 -4.24 -17.06 10.68
C ASP A 230 -4.92 -16.02 11.58
N LEU A 231 -4.30 -14.86 11.84
CA LEU A 231 -4.92 -13.78 12.60
C LEU A 231 -6.27 -13.37 12.00
N TYR A 232 -6.34 -13.20 10.67
CA TYR A 232 -7.60 -12.85 10.01
C TYR A 232 -8.61 -13.98 10.09
N ARG A 233 -8.17 -15.23 9.88
CA ARG A 233 -9.03 -16.41 9.98
C ARG A 233 -9.63 -16.52 11.39
N LEU A 234 -8.84 -16.37 12.44
CA LEU A 234 -9.29 -16.44 13.84
C LEU A 234 -10.27 -15.31 14.16
N TYR A 235 -9.95 -14.07 13.75
CA TYR A 235 -10.80 -12.92 14.06
C TYR A 235 -12.16 -12.98 13.36
N PHE A 236 -12.17 -13.34 12.07
CA PHE A 236 -13.40 -13.31 11.28
C PHE A 236 -14.25 -14.57 11.39
N LYS A 237 -13.68 -15.72 11.76
CA LYS A 237 -14.42 -16.98 11.93
C LYS A 237 -15.65 -16.85 12.83
N ASP A 238 -15.53 -16.11 13.93
CA ASP A 238 -16.57 -15.98 14.96
C ASP A 238 -17.44 -14.71 14.75
N LYS A 239 -17.12 -13.86 13.79
CA LYS A 239 -17.77 -12.56 13.58
C LYS A 239 -18.54 -12.45 12.26
N LEU A 240 -18.39 -13.40 11.38
CA LEU A 240 -19.11 -13.56 10.12
C LEU A 240 -20.07 -14.74 10.20
#